data_ceb35d308fe2d39393a56474560cd43f
#
_entry.id   ceb35d308fe2d39393a56474560cd43f
#
_cell.length_a   1.000
_cell.length_b   1.000
_cell.length_c   1.000
_cell.angle_alpha   90.00
_cell.angle_beta   90.00
_cell.angle_gamma   90.00
#
_symmetry.space_group_name_H-M   'P 1'
#
loop_
_entity.id
_entity.type
_entity.pdbx_description
1 polymer ?
#
loop_
_entity_poly.entity_id
_entity_poly.type
_entity_poly.pdbx_seq_one_letter_code
_entity_poly.pdbx_strand_id
1 'polypeptide(L)'
;MLLCLGTVSGWAQRLTVSGTVTDGSTGKPVGQANIAVPEWGVTVVTNDDGYFVLKVDSCPREIVVSHVGYNTRRQMLKDGTTDRLKIRLQPAVVSLKEVVVLNVDPRALVEEAIKKIPQNYSNKPERYSCFYRETAMKRQHFISVAEGVVDMYKTAYHKGSGPSRDKVAIRKGRRLLSPKLSDTLSVKVLGGPVQSVILDIVKNTDFLLNPADLDCYNMTMELPVTINDRSQYVVSIKPARVMPYPLYYGKLYIDRERLAFTRAELSLDMSDRNKATQFMLIRKPAGVRFRPKELSSLVDYRYEQDVTRISYISNTFRFNCDWKRRLFATSFTARCEMVVTSREDKTADPISGRQSFDSRDAFFDKVDYFRDPDFWNDYNIIEPTESLDRAIEKIVKKYR
;
A
#
# COMPACT_ATOMS: atom_id res chain seq x y z
N MET A 1 53.38 24.80 -14.46
CA MET A 1 53.02 23.48 -13.94
C MET A 1 51.64 23.60 -13.28
N LEU A 2 50.57 23.34 -14.05
CA LEU A 2 49.18 23.47 -13.62
C LEU A 2 48.74 22.13 -13.02
N LEU A 3 48.46 22.11 -11.69
CA LEU A 3 47.88 20.96 -11.04
C LEU A 3 46.37 20.98 -11.30
N CYS A 4 45.86 20.07 -12.14
CA CYS A 4 44.45 19.77 -12.24
C CYS A 4 44.01 18.93 -11.04
N LEU A 5 43.38 19.55 -10.06
CA LEU A 5 42.63 18.86 -9.01
C LEU A 5 41.33 18.29 -9.64
N GLY A 6 41.39 17.03 -10.03
CA GLY A 6 40.20 16.27 -10.41
C GLY A 6 39.33 16.04 -9.17
N THR A 7 38.17 16.67 -9.10
CA THR A 7 37.14 16.34 -8.11
C THR A 7 36.55 14.97 -8.46
N VAL A 8 36.99 13.93 -7.77
CA VAL A 8 36.35 12.63 -7.79
C VAL A 8 35.01 12.79 -7.05
N SER A 9 33.93 12.89 -7.80
CA SER A 9 32.57 12.78 -7.25
C SER A 9 32.40 11.33 -6.78
N GLY A 10 32.78 11.03 -5.54
CA GLY A 10 32.49 9.76 -4.89
C GLY A 10 30.96 9.65 -4.79
N TRP A 11 30.37 8.74 -5.52
CA TRP A 11 29.01 8.28 -5.29
C TRP A 11 29.02 7.57 -3.93
N ALA A 12 28.49 8.22 -2.91
CA ALA A 12 28.34 7.60 -1.61
C ALA A 12 27.37 6.43 -1.76
N GLN A 13 27.90 5.21 -1.70
CA GLN A 13 27.10 4.00 -1.74
C GLN A 13 26.22 3.99 -0.49
N ARG A 14 24.88 3.93 -0.67
CA ARG A 14 23.94 3.86 0.45
C ARG A 14 24.19 2.62 1.29
N LEU A 15 24.16 2.80 2.59
CA LEU A 15 24.23 1.69 3.52
C LEU A 15 22.94 0.86 3.44
N THR A 16 23.10 -0.45 3.47
CA THR A 16 21.97 -1.39 3.43
C THR A 16 21.76 -2.04 4.79
N VAL A 17 20.53 -1.97 5.29
CA VAL A 17 20.05 -2.73 6.46
C VAL A 17 19.05 -3.77 5.98
N SER A 18 19.33 -5.05 6.18
CA SER A 18 18.48 -6.13 5.69
C SER A 18 18.15 -7.17 6.75
N GLY A 19 17.02 -7.85 6.58
CA GLY A 19 16.62 -8.88 7.53
C GLY A 19 15.28 -9.51 7.24
N THR A 20 14.87 -10.39 8.17
CA THR A 20 13.58 -11.07 8.15
C THR A 20 12.81 -10.80 9.43
N VAL A 21 11.51 -10.60 9.29
CA VAL A 21 10.56 -10.44 10.39
C VAL A 21 9.68 -11.66 10.48
N THR A 22 9.60 -12.26 11.67
CA THR A 22 8.81 -13.45 11.94
C THR A 22 7.95 -13.26 13.19
N ASP A 23 6.84 -13.96 13.24
CA ASP A 23 5.99 -14.10 14.43
C ASP A 23 6.77 -14.86 15.51
N GLY A 24 6.85 -14.28 16.71
CA GLY A 24 7.63 -14.83 17.82
C GLY A 24 7.06 -16.13 18.38
N SER A 25 5.76 -16.38 18.20
CA SER A 25 5.06 -17.56 18.70
C SER A 25 5.06 -18.71 17.70
N THR A 26 4.85 -18.41 16.41
CA THR A 26 4.66 -19.43 15.37
C THR A 26 5.88 -19.60 14.46
N GLY A 27 6.81 -18.64 14.46
CA GLY A 27 7.96 -18.59 13.55
C GLY A 27 7.60 -18.29 12.10
N LYS A 28 6.34 -18.05 11.77
CA LYS A 28 5.91 -17.72 10.41
C LYS A 28 6.39 -16.33 10.00
N PRO A 29 6.66 -16.09 8.70
CA PRO A 29 7.01 -14.76 8.22
C PRO A 29 5.86 -13.76 8.45
N VAL A 30 6.22 -12.51 8.79
CA VAL A 30 5.28 -11.40 8.92
C VAL A 30 5.46 -10.48 7.72
N GLY A 31 4.54 -10.58 6.75
CA GLY A 31 4.48 -9.67 5.61
C GLY A 31 3.88 -8.32 5.98
N GLN A 32 4.23 -7.28 5.23
CA GLN A 32 3.75 -5.91 5.45
C GLN A 32 4.11 -5.33 6.84
N ALA A 33 5.08 -5.93 7.55
CA ALA A 33 5.64 -5.29 8.73
C ALA A 33 6.38 -4.02 8.33
N ASN A 34 6.11 -2.94 9.03
CA ASN A 34 6.74 -1.65 8.76
C ASN A 34 8.11 -1.60 9.45
N ILE A 35 9.14 -1.22 8.69
CA ILE A 35 10.50 -0.96 9.16
C ILE A 35 10.80 0.52 8.94
N ALA A 36 11.05 1.25 10.02
CA ALA A 36 11.27 2.68 9.97
C ALA A 36 12.55 3.12 10.67
N VAL A 37 13.15 4.19 10.17
CA VAL A 37 14.12 5.03 10.88
C VAL A 37 13.41 6.35 11.19
N PRO A 38 12.82 6.51 12.39
CA PRO A 38 11.96 7.66 12.70
C PRO A 38 12.68 8.99 12.59
N GLU A 39 13.96 9.06 12.96
CA GLU A 39 14.78 10.27 12.90
C GLU A 39 14.89 10.84 11.48
N TRP A 40 14.84 9.98 10.45
CA TRP A 40 15.02 10.38 9.05
C TRP A 40 13.73 10.29 8.22
N GLY A 41 12.65 9.82 8.82
CA GLY A 41 11.38 9.62 8.11
C GLY A 41 11.47 8.61 6.95
N VAL A 42 12.48 7.72 6.97
CA VAL A 42 12.68 6.69 5.96
C VAL A 42 12.02 5.39 6.39
N THR A 43 11.36 4.73 5.46
CA THR A 43 10.61 3.51 5.78
C THR A 43 10.52 2.55 4.60
N VAL A 44 10.39 1.26 4.92
CA VAL A 44 10.03 0.19 3.98
C VAL A 44 9.04 -0.76 4.68
N VAL A 45 8.48 -1.69 3.92
CA VAL A 45 7.69 -2.79 4.48
C VAL A 45 8.30 -4.13 4.08
N THR A 46 8.11 -5.15 4.90
CA THR A 46 8.47 -6.53 4.52
C THR A 46 7.61 -7.02 3.37
N ASN A 47 8.17 -7.85 2.50
CA ASN A 47 7.39 -8.62 1.54
C ASN A 47 6.62 -9.77 2.24
N ASP A 48 5.85 -10.56 1.50
CA ASP A 48 5.04 -11.66 2.07
C ASP A 48 5.90 -12.80 2.66
N ASP A 49 7.22 -12.86 2.33
CA ASP A 49 8.18 -13.79 2.95
C ASP A 49 8.82 -13.21 4.23
N GLY A 50 8.37 -12.04 4.68
CA GLY A 50 8.88 -11.33 5.86
C GLY A 50 10.24 -10.66 5.64
N TYR A 51 10.77 -10.62 4.42
CA TYR A 51 12.07 -10.05 4.09
C TYR A 51 11.97 -8.56 3.79
N PHE A 52 13.00 -7.79 4.19
CA PHE A 52 13.13 -6.37 3.90
C PHE A 52 14.56 -5.98 3.59
N VAL A 53 14.71 -4.91 2.82
CA VAL A 53 15.95 -4.16 2.61
C VAL A 53 15.66 -2.68 2.76
N LEU A 54 16.35 -2.03 3.69
CA LEU A 54 16.27 -0.60 3.95
C LEU A 54 17.60 0.05 3.57
N LYS A 55 17.56 1.01 2.65
CA LYS A 55 18.72 1.76 2.18
C LYS A 55 18.73 3.14 2.81
N VAL A 56 19.84 3.51 3.43
CA VAL A 56 20.02 4.74 4.19
C VAL A 56 21.40 5.33 3.90
N ASP A 57 21.56 6.63 4.11
CA ASP A 57 22.81 7.33 3.79
C ASP A 57 23.91 7.10 4.86
N SER A 58 23.53 6.69 6.07
CA SER A 58 24.44 6.34 7.17
C SER A 58 23.81 5.27 8.07
N CYS A 59 24.58 4.68 8.98
CA CYS A 59 24.06 3.68 9.92
C CYS A 59 23.15 4.33 10.97
N PRO A 60 21.84 3.97 11.02
CA PRO A 60 20.96 4.48 12.06
C PRO A 60 21.28 3.81 13.40
N ARG A 61 21.03 4.50 14.51
CA ARG A 61 21.20 3.92 15.85
C ARG A 61 20.25 2.76 16.09
N GLU A 62 19.01 2.90 15.60
CA GLU A 62 17.97 1.87 15.73
C GLU A 62 17.05 1.88 14.52
N ILE A 63 16.42 0.74 14.28
CA ILE A 63 15.23 0.62 13.44
C ILE A 63 14.04 0.24 14.31
N VAL A 64 12.87 0.77 13.94
CA VAL A 64 11.60 0.45 14.60
C VAL A 64 10.80 -0.45 13.68
N VAL A 65 10.42 -1.62 14.20
CA VAL A 65 9.65 -2.63 13.47
C VAL A 65 8.29 -2.81 14.13
N SER A 66 7.23 -2.64 13.35
CA SER A 66 5.86 -2.70 13.83
C SER A 66 4.92 -3.38 12.85
N HIS A 67 3.88 -4.01 13.38
CA HIS A 67 2.79 -4.60 12.61
C HIS A 67 1.51 -4.64 13.45
N VAL A 68 0.33 -4.64 12.81
CA VAL A 68 -0.95 -4.74 13.50
C VAL A 68 -1.02 -6.02 14.33
N GLY A 69 -1.46 -5.90 15.59
CA GLY A 69 -1.58 -7.03 16.51
C GLY A 69 -0.27 -7.51 17.13
N TYR A 70 0.82 -6.78 16.95
CA TYR A 70 2.12 -7.08 17.55
C TYR A 70 2.64 -5.89 18.37
N ASN A 71 3.44 -6.21 19.39
CA ASN A 71 4.22 -5.20 20.10
C ASN A 71 5.32 -4.66 19.20
N THR A 72 5.52 -3.35 19.21
CA THR A 72 6.60 -2.70 18.45
C THR A 72 7.95 -3.15 18.95
N ARG A 73 8.85 -3.48 18.04
CA ARG A 73 10.23 -3.83 18.36
C ARG A 73 11.19 -2.75 17.92
N ARG A 74 11.97 -2.22 18.86
CA ARG A 74 13.12 -1.35 18.60
C ARG A 74 14.36 -2.23 18.51
N GLN A 75 15.02 -2.23 17.37
CA GLN A 75 16.23 -2.99 17.13
C GLN A 75 17.41 -2.03 17.02
N MET A 76 18.25 -2.02 18.07
CA MET A 76 19.51 -1.29 18.05
C MET A 76 20.45 -1.91 17.02
N LEU A 77 21.08 -1.07 16.22
CA LEU A 77 22.09 -1.46 15.25
C LEU A 77 23.47 -1.17 15.82
N LYS A 78 24.36 -2.14 15.73
CA LYS A 78 25.79 -1.97 16.06
C LYS A 78 26.55 -1.78 14.74
N ASP A 79 27.61 -1.00 14.77
CA ASP A 79 28.48 -0.83 13.61
C ASP A 79 28.91 -2.19 13.03
N GLY A 80 28.65 -2.37 11.75
CA GLY A 80 28.94 -3.62 11.03
C GLY A 80 27.88 -4.71 11.12
N THR A 81 26.77 -4.55 11.88
CA THR A 81 25.69 -5.55 11.99
C THR A 81 24.42 -5.02 11.34
N THR A 82 24.47 -4.81 10.02
CA THR A 82 23.32 -4.29 9.24
C THR A 82 22.66 -5.35 8.35
N ASP A 83 23.33 -6.51 8.20
CA ASP A 83 22.87 -7.59 7.32
C ASP A 83 22.18 -8.72 8.07
N ARG A 84 21.20 -9.35 7.40
CA ARG A 84 20.57 -10.61 7.83
C ARG A 84 20.00 -10.57 9.25
N LEU A 85 19.45 -9.42 9.64
CA LEU A 85 18.79 -9.27 10.94
C LEU A 85 17.64 -10.27 11.05
N LYS A 86 17.53 -10.93 12.20
CA LYS A 86 16.42 -11.82 12.53
C LYS A 86 15.56 -11.16 13.60
N ILE A 87 14.42 -10.62 13.19
CA ILE A 87 13.52 -9.86 14.04
C ILE A 87 12.28 -10.70 14.33
N ARG A 88 12.01 -10.94 15.62
CA ARG A 88 10.81 -11.65 16.06
C ARG A 88 9.87 -10.66 16.71
N LEU A 89 8.67 -10.50 16.15
CA LEU A 89 7.60 -9.70 16.74
C LEU A 89 6.78 -10.58 17.69
N GLN A 90 6.55 -10.08 18.89
CA GLN A 90 5.69 -10.74 19.86
C GLN A 90 4.25 -10.30 19.65
N PRO A 91 3.27 -11.23 19.53
CA PRO A 91 1.87 -10.85 19.50
C PRO A 91 1.51 -10.00 20.70
N ALA A 92 0.77 -8.91 20.46
CA ALA A 92 0.28 -8.05 21.52
C ALA A 92 -0.87 -8.76 22.26
N VAL A 93 -0.81 -8.77 23.59
CA VAL A 93 -1.87 -9.35 24.42
C VAL A 93 -2.88 -8.25 24.76
N VAL A 94 -4.13 -8.45 24.37
CA VAL A 94 -5.23 -7.56 24.75
C VAL A 94 -5.61 -7.83 26.19
N SER A 95 -5.54 -6.80 27.04
CA SER A 95 -5.93 -6.92 28.45
C SER A 95 -7.44 -7.08 28.60
N LEU A 96 -7.90 -7.93 29.53
CA LEU A 96 -9.32 -8.05 29.88
C LEU A 96 -9.94 -6.70 30.31
N LYS A 97 -9.16 -5.78 30.89
CA LYS A 97 -9.61 -4.42 31.21
C LYS A 97 -9.92 -3.58 29.96
N GLU A 98 -9.26 -3.84 28.84
CA GLU A 98 -9.52 -3.17 27.55
C GLU A 98 -10.81 -3.68 26.90
N VAL A 99 -11.19 -4.93 27.17
CA VAL A 99 -12.43 -5.55 26.67
C VAL A 99 -13.68 -4.95 27.32
N VAL A 100 -13.59 -4.54 28.58
CA VAL A 100 -14.73 -3.98 29.35
C VAL A 100 -15.18 -2.59 28.84
N VAL A 101 -14.36 -1.88 28.05
CA VAL A 101 -14.68 -0.54 27.52
C VAL A 101 -15.45 -0.57 26.20
N LEU A 102 -15.93 -1.74 25.76
CA LEU A 102 -16.65 -1.90 24.47
C LEU A 102 -18.11 -1.39 24.47
N ASN A 103 -18.56 -0.70 25.52
CA ASN A 103 -19.87 -0.07 25.54
C ASN A 103 -19.89 1.31 24.84
N VAL A 104 -19.20 1.40 23.69
CA VAL A 104 -19.16 2.59 22.84
C VAL A 104 -20.02 2.32 21.61
N ASP A 105 -20.91 3.25 21.29
CA ASP A 105 -21.64 3.21 20.03
C ASP A 105 -20.63 3.31 18.85
N PRO A 106 -20.51 2.25 18.02
CA PRO A 106 -19.53 2.22 16.94
C PRO A 106 -19.76 3.30 15.89
N ARG A 107 -21.01 3.68 15.66
CA ARG A 107 -21.35 4.74 14.71
C ARG A 107 -20.93 6.11 15.25
N ALA A 108 -21.31 6.43 16.48
CA ALA A 108 -20.91 7.69 17.11
C ALA A 108 -19.37 7.82 17.17
N LEU A 109 -18.66 6.71 17.43
CA LEU A 109 -17.20 6.67 17.40
C LEU A 109 -16.63 7.03 16.03
N VAL A 110 -17.16 6.45 14.96
CA VAL A 110 -16.72 6.75 13.57
C VAL A 110 -17.02 8.22 13.22
N GLU A 111 -18.20 8.74 13.58
CA GLU A 111 -18.57 10.14 13.37
C GLU A 111 -17.62 11.10 14.09
N GLU A 112 -17.26 10.80 15.34
CA GLU A 112 -16.28 11.60 16.10
C GLU A 112 -14.88 11.52 15.48
N ALA A 113 -14.45 10.35 15.03
CA ALA A 113 -13.18 10.20 14.32
C ALA A 113 -13.15 11.02 13.02
N ILE A 114 -14.24 11.07 12.26
CA ILE A 114 -14.37 11.92 11.06
C ILE A 114 -14.25 13.39 11.41
N LYS A 115 -14.89 13.86 12.47
CA LYS A 115 -14.77 15.25 12.94
C LYS A 115 -13.33 15.62 13.33
N LYS A 116 -12.53 14.65 13.78
CA LYS A 116 -11.14 14.82 14.19
C LYS A 116 -10.14 14.78 13.01
N ILE A 117 -10.56 14.47 11.78
CA ILE A 117 -9.66 14.43 10.61
C ILE A 117 -8.82 15.72 10.47
N PRO A 118 -9.40 16.95 10.52
CA PRO A 118 -8.61 18.17 10.37
C PRO A 118 -7.55 18.39 11.46
N GLN A 119 -7.70 17.74 12.62
CA GLN A 119 -6.79 17.85 13.75
C GLN A 119 -5.69 16.80 13.71
N ASN A 120 -6.02 15.60 13.22
CA ASN A 120 -5.15 14.43 13.26
C ASN A 120 -4.26 14.29 12.02
N TYR A 121 -4.64 14.90 10.89
CA TYR A 121 -3.94 14.76 9.61
C TYR A 121 -3.36 16.09 9.14
N SER A 122 -2.45 16.04 8.15
CA SER A 122 -1.75 17.23 7.70
C SER A 122 -2.70 18.32 7.20
N ASN A 123 -2.56 19.52 7.75
CA ASN A 123 -3.30 20.71 7.34
C ASN A 123 -2.59 21.53 6.27
N LYS A 124 -1.48 21.03 5.73
CA LYS A 124 -0.69 21.64 4.65
C LYS A 124 -0.39 20.62 3.56
N PRO A 125 -0.07 21.07 2.34
CA PRO A 125 0.39 20.16 1.29
C PRO A 125 1.70 19.50 1.66
N GLU A 126 1.84 18.23 1.28
CA GLU A 126 3.04 17.41 1.51
C GLU A 126 3.43 16.65 0.25
N ARG A 127 4.72 16.38 0.08
CA ARG A 127 5.25 15.56 -1.00
C ARG A 127 5.95 14.35 -0.46
N TYR A 128 5.68 13.21 -1.08
CA TYR A 128 6.18 11.91 -0.67
C TYR A 128 6.89 11.24 -1.84
N SER A 129 7.97 10.54 -1.55
CA SER A 129 8.53 9.53 -2.44
C SER A 129 7.90 8.18 -2.08
N CYS A 130 7.37 7.49 -3.08
CA CYS A 130 6.71 6.19 -2.88
C CYS A 130 7.30 5.16 -3.84
N PHE A 131 7.35 3.91 -3.40
CA PHE A 131 7.52 2.78 -4.30
C PHE A 131 6.14 2.21 -4.64
N TYR A 132 5.91 1.96 -5.93
CA TYR A 132 4.68 1.39 -6.47
C TYR A 132 4.97 0.13 -7.27
N ARG A 133 4.17 -0.92 -7.08
CA ARG A 133 4.25 -2.18 -7.82
C ARG A 133 2.87 -2.64 -8.26
N GLU A 134 2.78 -3.07 -9.52
CA GLU A 134 1.65 -3.84 -10.06
C GLU A 134 2.12 -5.22 -10.47
N THR A 135 1.41 -6.25 -10.05
CA THR A 135 1.62 -7.63 -10.51
C THR A 135 0.33 -8.19 -11.06
N ALA A 136 0.44 -8.99 -12.11
CA ALA A 136 -0.68 -9.80 -12.57
C ALA A 136 -0.27 -11.27 -12.65
N MET A 137 -1.15 -12.12 -12.14
CA MET A 137 -1.00 -13.57 -12.17
C MET A 137 -2.14 -14.19 -12.97
N LYS A 138 -1.81 -15.22 -13.73
CA LYS A 138 -2.75 -16.13 -14.37
C LYS A 138 -2.71 -17.45 -13.64
N ARG A 139 -3.80 -17.82 -12.97
CA ARG A 139 -3.81 -18.91 -11.97
C ARG A 139 -2.78 -18.61 -10.87
N GLN A 140 -1.66 -19.34 -10.84
CA GLN A 140 -0.59 -19.17 -9.85
C GLN A 140 0.73 -18.70 -10.48
N HIS A 141 0.73 -18.25 -11.74
CA HIS A 141 1.94 -17.83 -12.44
C HIS A 141 1.92 -16.33 -12.72
N PHE A 142 2.97 -15.64 -12.35
CA PHE A 142 3.17 -14.24 -12.73
C PHE A 142 3.28 -14.10 -14.24
N ILE A 143 2.50 -13.19 -14.79
CA ILE A 143 2.46 -12.88 -16.23
C ILE A 143 2.92 -11.47 -16.53
N SER A 144 2.82 -10.56 -15.58
CA SER A 144 3.35 -9.21 -15.68
C SER A 144 3.75 -8.64 -14.34
N VAL A 145 4.78 -7.80 -14.34
CA VAL A 145 5.24 -6.99 -13.22
C VAL A 145 5.57 -5.61 -13.75
N ALA A 146 5.07 -4.56 -13.11
CA ALA A 146 5.48 -3.19 -13.35
C ALA A 146 5.77 -2.53 -11.99
N GLU A 147 6.90 -1.84 -11.91
CA GLU A 147 7.39 -1.24 -10.67
C GLU A 147 7.85 0.18 -10.94
N GLY A 148 7.72 1.06 -9.97
CA GLY A 148 8.22 2.41 -10.09
C GLY A 148 8.40 3.14 -8.77
N VAL A 149 9.30 4.10 -8.78
CA VAL A 149 9.35 5.18 -7.80
C VAL A 149 8.50 6.31 -8.34
N VAL A 150 7.56 6.75 -7.52
CA VAL A 150 6.62 7.80 -7.86
C VAL A 150 6.65 8.91 -6.81
N ASP A 151 6.48 10.14 -7.26
CA ASP A 151 6.25 11.28 -6.39
C ASP A 151 4.76 11.45 -6.19
N MET A 152 4.34 11.52 -4.94
CA MET A 152 2.96 11.78 -4.55
C MET A 152 2.85 13.16 -3.91
N TYR A 153 2.10 14.05 -4.52
CA TYR A 153 1.72 15.34 -3.95
C TYR A 153 0.34 15.22 -3.35
N LYS A 154 0.23 15.45 -2.05
CA LYS A 154 -1.04 15.45 -1.31
C LYS A 154 -1.37 16.84 -0.84
N THR A 155 -2.59 17.26 -1.09
CA THR A 155 -3.14 18.50 -0.53
C THR A 155 -3.56 18.29 0.93
N ALA A 156 -3.81 19.39 1.65
CA ALA A 156 -4.21 19.32 3.06
C ALA A 156 -5.49 18.50 3.29
N TYR A 157 -5.58 17.85 4.46
CA TYR A 157 -6.77 17.17 4.95
C TYR A 157 -7.66 18.16 5.71
N HIS A 158 -8.59 18.81 5.06
CA HIS A 158 -9.52 19.75 5.70
C HIS A 158 -10.91 19.68 5.08
N LYS A 159 -11.90 20.16 5.81
CA LYS A 159 -13.30 20.19 5.36
C LYS A 159 -13.45 20.95 4.04
N GLY A 160 -14.30 20.44 3.15
CA GLY A 160 -14.67 21.10 1.92
C GLY A 160 -13.63 20.97 0.81
N SER A 161 -12.66 20.08 0.93
CA SER A 161 -11.88 19.68 -0.23
C SER A 161 -12.86 18.99 -1.20
N GLY A 162 -13.15 19.65 -2.32
CA GLY A 162 -13.78 19.00 -3.48
C GLY A 162 -12.93 17.81 -3.92
N PRO A 163 -13.14 17.27 -5.13
CA PRO A 163 -12.40 16.10 -5.62
C PRO A 163 -10.90 16.32 -5.38
N SER A 164 -10.26 15.30 -4.83
CA SER A 164 -8.86 15.36 -4.42
C SER A 164 -7.98 15.94 -5.54
N ARG A 165 -7.24 16.99 -5.22
CA ARG A 165 -6.22 17.57 -6.12
C ARG A 165 -4.87 16.90 -5.95
N ASP A 166 -4.85 15.76 -5.29
CA ASP A 166 -3.66 14.96 -5.11
C ASP A 166 -3.17 14.47 -6.48
N LYS A 167 -1.86 14.46 -6.67
CA LYS A 167 -1.26 14.11 -7.94
C LYS A 167 -0.11 13.13 -7.74
N VAL A 168 0.13 12.31 -8.75
CA VAL A 168 1.25 11.39 -8.78
C VAL A 168 2.05 11.62 -10.05
N ALA A 169 3.39 11.60 -9.96
CA ALA A 169 4.30 11.63 -11.09
C ALA A 169 5.23 10.43 -11.04
N ILE A 170 5.53 9.83 -12.18
CA ILE A 170 6.49 8.74 -12.29
C ILE A 170 7.88 9.35 -12.35
N ARG A 171 8.76 8.99 -11.40
CA ARG A 171 10.17 9.39 -11.39
C ARG A 171 11.02 8.38 -12.15
N LYS A 172 10.82 7.10 -11.88
CA LYS A 172 11.54 6.00 -12.50
C LYS A 172 10.66 4.75 -12.46
N GLY A 173 10.70 3.93 -13.49
CA GLY A 173 9.88 2.72 -13.50
C GLY A 173 10.38 1.71 -14.51
N ARG A 174 9.98 0.47 -14.32
CA ARG A 174 10.29 -0.65 -15.21
C ARG A 174 9.14 -1.64 -15.29
N ARG A 175 9.09 -2.39 -16.38
CA ARG A 175 8.08 -3.44 -16.58
C ARG A 175 8.68 -4.72 -17.11
N LEU A 176 7.96 -5.79 -16.87
CA LEU A 176 8.26 -7.11 -17.34
C LEU A 176 6.97 -7.82 -17.76
N LEU A 177 6.95 -8.45 -18.91
CA LEU A 177 5.79 -9.17 -19.43
C LEU A 177 6.20 -10.59 -19.82
N SER A 178 5.36 -11.59 -19.54
CA SER A 178 5.55 -12.93 -20.09
C SER A 178 5.54 -12.89 -21.62
N PRO A 179 6.55 -13.45 -22.30
CA PRO A 179 6.62 -13.46 -23.77
C PRO A 179 5.59 -14.39 -24.42
N LYS A 180 4.84 -15.17 -23.62
CA LYS A 180 3.82 -16.08 -24.15
C LYS A 180 2.55 -15.31 -24.51
N LEU A 181 2.14 -15.32 -25.78
CA LEU A 181 0.86 -14.76 -26.24
C LEU A 181 -0.34 -15.26 -25.43
N SER A 182 -0.29 -16.52 -24.97
CA SER A 182 -1.35 -17.09 -24.12
C SER A 182 -1.47 -16.44 -22.75
N ASP A 183 -0.47 -15.69 -22.30
CA ASP A 183 -0.39 -15.04 -21.01
C ASP A 183 -0.84 -13.58 -21.05
N THR A 184 -1.19 -13.08 -22.25
CA THR A 184 -1.65 -11.69 -22.40
C THR A 184 -2.97 -11.48 -21.63
N LEU A 185 -2.93 -10.57 -20.66
CA LEU A 185 -4.12 -10.09 -19.98
C LEU A 185 -4.73 -8.93 -20.78
N SER A 186 -5.73 -9.25 -21.59
CA SER A 186 -6.42 -8.26 -22.41
C SER A 186 -7.55 -7.51 -21.69
N VAL A 187 -7.81 -7.86 -20.44
CA VAL A 187 -8.79 -7.20 -19.57
C VAL A 187 -8.08 -6.17 -18.71
N LYS A 188 -8.59 -4.94 -18.68
CA LYS A 188 -8.08 -3.86 -17.84
C LYS A 188 -9.04 -3.63 -16.68
N VAL A 189 -8.56 -3.81 -15.46
CA VAL A 189 -9.25 -3.45 -14.21
C VAL A 189 -8.73 -2.14 -13.67
N LEU A 190 -9.42 -1.56 -12.68
CA LEU A 190 -8.96 -0.39 -11.94
C LEU A 190 -7.54 -0.63 -11.41
N GLY A 191 -6.68 0.37 -11.48
CA GLY A 191 -5.30 0.27 -11.03
C GLY A 191 -4.52 1.56 -11.29
N GLY A 192 -3.21 1.50 -11.10
CA GLY A 192 -2.33 2.63 -11.24
C GLY A 192 -2.09 3.38 -9.93
N PRO A 193 -1.01 4.16 -9.84
CA PRO A 193 -0.64 4.85 -8.63
C PRO A 193 -1.65 5.94 -8.23
N VAL A 194 -2.36 6.56 -9.18
CA VAL A 194 -3.45 7.52 -8.88
C VAL A 194 -4.61 6.83 -8.19
N GLN A 195 -4.97 5.61 -8.64
CA GLN A 195 -6.04 4.85 -8.00
C GLN A 195 -5.70 4.51 -6.54
N SER A 196 -4.43 4.20 -6.26
CA SER A 196 -3.98 4.00 -4.88
C SER A 196 -4.19 5.27 -4.02
N VAL A 197 -3.91 6.45 -4.57
CA VAL A 197 -4.12 7.72 -3.84
C VAL A 197 -5.60 8.03 -3.63
N ILE A 198 -6.47 7.67 -4.58
CA ILE A 198 -7.93 7.83 -4.44
C ILE A 198 -8.49 6.99 -3.28
N LEU A 199 -7.87 5.85 -2.99
CA LEU A 199 -8.27 4.97 -1.89
C LEU A 199 -7.86 5.45 -0.49
N ASP A 200 -7.22 6.61 -0.37
CA ASP A 200 -7.07 7.29 0.92
C ASP A 200 -8.46 7.71 1.43
N ILE A 201 -9.10 6.82 2.20
CA ILE A 201 -10.47 6.99 2.68
C ILE A 201 -10.64 8.20 3.58
N VAL A 202 -9.58 8.62 4.26
CA VAL A 202 -9.60 9.77 5.17
C VAL A 202 -9.55 11.08 4.38
N LYS A 203 -8.83 11.07 3.25
CA LYS A 203 -8.76 12.22 2.34
C LYS A 203 -10.01 12.32 1.48
N ASN A 204 -10.45 11.19 0.96
CA ASN A 204 -11.59 11.07 0.05
C ASN A 204 -12.78 10.47 0.81
N THR A 205 -13.33 11.25 1.74
CA THR A 205 -14.42 10.81 2.63
C THR A 205 -15.66 10.35 1.86
N ASP A 206 -15.92 10.88 0.68
CA ASP A 206 -17.03 10.44 -0.18
C ASP A 206 -16.94 8.97 -0.60
N PHE A 207 -15.77 8.35 -0.47
CA PHE A 207 -15.59 6.95 -0.80
C PHE A 207 -16.23 6.01 0.25
N LEU A 208 -16.14 6.36 1.55
CA LEU A 208 -16.64 5.52 2.65
C LEU A 208 -17.08 6.32 3.88
N LEU A 209 -16.41 7.41 4.21
CA LEU A 209 -16.55 8.13 5.47
C LEU A 209 -17.45 9.39 5.34
N ASN A 210 -18.26 9.48 4.29
CA ASN A 210 -19.27 10.54 4.18
C ASN A 210 -20.33 10.32 5.26
N PRO A 211 -20.54 11.26 6.19
CA PRO A 211 -21.54 11.12 7.26
C PRO A 211 -22.96 10.79 6.75
N ALA A 212 -23.33 11.29 5.57
CA ALA A 212 -24.64 11.02 4.95
C ALA A 212 -24.80 9.55 4.51
N ASP A 213 -23.71 8.86 4.22
CA ASP A 213 -23.71 7.48 3.72
C ASP A 213 -23.46 6.44 4.81
N LEU A 214 -23.15 6.86 6.05
CA LEU A 214 -22.91 5.93 7.16
C LEU A 214 -24.13 5.07 7.50
N ASP A 215 -25.34 5.55 7.21
CA ASP A 215 -26.59 4.79 7.32
C ASP A 215 -26.68 3.59 6.38
N CYS A 216 -25.80 3.52 5.37
CA CYS A 216 -25.71 2.39 4.47
C CYS A 216 -25.00 1.20 5.10
N TYR A 217 -24.46 1.35 6.33
CA TYR A 217 -23.66 0.33 6.98
C TYR A 217 -24.19 -0.02 8.36
N ASN A 218 -24.22 -1.32 8.67
CA ASN A 218 -24.27 -1.82 10.04
C ASN A 218 -22.85 -1.82 10.60
N MET A 219 -22.68 -1.22 11.77
CA MET A 219 -21.40 -1.10 12.45
C MET A 219 -21.43 -1.88 13.76
N THR A 220 -20.36 -2.62 14.06
CA THR A 220 -20.22 -3.39 15.31
C THR A 220 -18.79 -3.23 15.83
N MET A 221 -18.67 -3.14 17.17
CA MET A 221 -17.36 -3.15 17.82
C MET A 221 -16.78 -4.55 17.81
N GLU A 222 -15.48 -4.66 17.51
CA GLU A 222 -14.70 -5.88 17.68
C GLU A 222 -13.70 -5.73 18.84
N LEU A 223 -12.99 -6.81 19.15
CA LEU A 223 -11.93 -6.75 20.16
C LEU A 223 -10.87 -5.73 19.75
N PRO A 224 -10.36 -4.92 20.67
CA PRO A 224 -9.32 -3.95 20.39
C PRO A 224 -8.03 -4.65 19.95
N VAL A 225 -7.19 -3.95 19.21
CA VAL A 225 -5.87 -4.43 18.81
C VAL A 225 -4.82 -3.36 19.08
N THR A 226 -3.56 -3.75 19.08
CA THR A 226 -2.42 -2.82 19.21
C THR A 226 -1.82 -2.55 17.85
N ILE A 227 -1.58 -1.28 17.53
CA ILE A 227 -0.83 -0.81 16.36
C ILE A 227 0.18 0.23 16.86
N ASN A 228 1.47 0.03 16.61
CA ASN A 228 2.55 0.93 17.07
C ASN A 228 2.44 1.23 18.59
N ASP A 229 2.27 0.19 19.41
CA ASP A 229 2.11 0.23 20.87
C ASP A 229 0.91 1.06 21.36
N ARG A 230 -0.05 1.35 20.48
CA ARG A 230 -1.25 2.12 20.80
C ARG A 230 -2.49 1.25 20.63
N SER A 231 -3.36 1.27 21.61
CA SER A 231 -4.63 0.53 21.57
C SER A 231 -5.59 1.18 20.56
N GLN A 232 -6.22 0.34 19.73
CA GLN A 232 -7.15 0.75 18.69
C GLN A 232 -8.56 0.25 18.99
N TYR A 233 -9.56 1.08 18.77
CA TYR A 233 -10.91 0.60 18.52
C TYR A 233 -10.95 -0.06 17.15
N VAL A 234 -11.65 -1.19 17.05
CA VAL A 234 -11.88 -1.88 15.77
C VAL A 234 -13.39 -1.89 15.52
N VAL A 235 -13.79 -1.22 14.45
CA VAL A 235 -15.18 -1.14 14.01
C VAL A 235 -15.33 -1.98 12.74
N SER A 236 -16.12 -3.05 12.84
CA SER A 236 -16.54 -3.84 11.67
C SER A 236 -17.70 -3.14 10.99
N ILE A 237 -17.63 -3.03 9.65
CA ILE A 237 -18.67 -2.45 8.81
C ILE A 237 -19.21 -3.50 7.84
N LYS A 238 -20.53 -3.49 7.63
CA LYS A 238 -21.22 -4.37 6.68
C LYS A 238 -22.34 -3.60 5.99
N PRO A 239 -22.58 -3.81 4.66
CA PRO A 239 -23.71 -3.21 3.97
C PRO A 239 -25.04 -3.48 4.69
N ALA A 240 -25.82 -2.43 4.93
CA ALA A 240 -27.15 -2.48 5.52
C ALA A 240 -28.25 -2.17 4.53
N ARG A 241 -27.93 -1.55 3.40
CA ARG A 241 -28.87 -1.10 2.36
C ARG A 241 -28.37 -1.52 0.98
N VAL A 242 -29.32 -1.66 0.05
CA VAL A 242 -29.00 -1.89 -1.37
C VAL A 242 -28.88 -0.53 -2.05
N MET A 243 -27.68 -0.22 -2.54
CA MET A 243 -27.38 1.03 -3.26
C MET A 243 -27.23 0.76 -4.76
N PRO A 244 -27.32 1.77 -5.66
CA PRO A 244 -27.09 1.60 -7.10
C PRO A 244 -25.62 1.26 -7.43
N TYR A 245 -24.69 1.43 -6.49
CA TYR A 245 -23.28 1.05 -6.55
C TYR A 245 -22.94 -0.01 -5.50
N PRO A 246 -21.84 -0.75 -5.63
CA PRO A 246 -21.45 -1.72 -4.61
C PRO A 246 -20.92 -1.02 -3.38
N LEU A 247 -21.29 -1.52 -2.20
CA LEU A 247 -20.78 -1.08 -0.91
C LEU A 247 -19.57 -1.94 -0.49
N TYR A 248 -18.98 -1.60 0.64
CA TYR A 248 -17.85 -2.32 1.21
C TYR A 248 -18.24 -2.99 2.52
N TYR A 249 -17.58 -4.07 2.85
CA TYR A 249 -17.50 -4.61 4.20
C TYR A 249 -16.04 -4.67 4.64
N GLY A 250 -15.79 -4.70 5.94
CA GLY A 250 -14.42 -4.71 6.45
C GLY A 250 -14.28 -4.14 7.84
N LYS A 251 -13.11 -3.57 8.12
CA LYS A 251 -12.74 -3.06 9.45
C LYS A 251 -12.07 -1.70 9.36
N LEU A 252 -12.48 -0.81 10.26
CA LEU A 252 -11.85 0.47 10.50
C LEU A 252 -11.13 0.40 11.85
N TYR A 253 -9.87 0.81 11.88
CA TYR A 253 -9.04 0.86 13.09
C TYR A 253 -8.86 2.32 13.48
N ILE A 254 -9.21 2.66 14.70
CA ILE A 254 -9.26 4.02 15.21
C ILE A 254 -8.44 4.10 16.50
N ASP A 255 -7.41 4.94 16.51
CA ASP A 255 -6.60 5.20 17.70
C ASP A 255 -7.47 5.69 18.86
N ARG A 256 -7.38 5.04 20.03
CA ARG A 256 -8.27 5.31 21.17
C ARG A 256 -8.08 6.67 21.80
N GLU A 257 -6.89 7.23 21.75
CA GLU A 257 -6.60 8.52 22.40
C GLU A 257 -6.88 9.70 21.46
N ARG A 258 -6.57 9.54 20.18
CA ARG A 258 -6.66 10.64 19.19
C ARG A 258 -7.91 10.59 18.35
N LEU A 259 -8.59 9.45 18.29
CA LEU A 259 -9.68 9.18 17.37
C LEU A 259 -9.24 9.39 15.90
N ALA A 260 -8.02 8.97 15.57
CA ALA A 260 -7.50 8.96 14.22
C ALA A 260 -7.67 7.58 13.58
N PHE A 261 -8.08 7.54 12.32
CA PHE A 261 -8.05 6.29 11.55
C PHE A 261 -6.60 5.89 11.30
N THR A 262 -6.22 4.69 11.69
CA THR A 262 -4.84 4.19 11.56
C THR A 262 -4.72 3.08 10.53
N ARG A 263 -5.82 2.38 10.26
CA ARG A 263 -5.89 1.33 9.25
C ARG A 263 -7.32 1.13 8.77
N ALA A 264 -7.48 0.74 7.51
CA ALA A 264 -8.74 0.27 6.96
C ALA A 264 -8.49 -0.99 6.12
N GLU A 265 -9.27 -2.03 6.39
CA GLU A 265 -9.32 -3.28 5.63
C GLU A 265 -10.70 -3.38 5.01
N LEU A 266 -10.77 -3.30 3.70
CA LEU A 266 -12.03 -3.19 2.97
C LEU A 266 -12.13 -4.27 1.91
N SER A 267 -13.32 -4.81 1.72
CA SER A 267 -13.66 -5.73 0.63
C SER A 267 -14.95 -5.29 -0.02
N LEU A 268 -14.95 -5.23 -1.35
CA LEU A 268 -16.13 -4.84 -2.11
C LEU A 268 -17.20 -5.92 -2.02
N ASP A 269 -18.45 -5.54 -1.84
CA ASP A 269 -19.58 -6.47 -1.87
C ASP A 269 -19.75 -7.03 -3.30
N MET A 270 -19.61 -8.36 -3.41
CA MET A 270 -19.75 -9.13 -4.65
C MET A 270 -21.13 -9.77 -4.83
N SER A 271 -22.09 -9.47 -3.97
CA SER A 271 -23.46 -10.03 -4.03
C SER A 271 -24.15 -9.70 -5.36
N ASP A 272 -23.99 -8.45 -5.84
CA ASP A 272 -24.40 -8.02 -7.18
C ASP A 272 -23.17 -7.94 -8.10
N ARG A 273 -22.98 -9.02 -8.89
CA ARG A 273 -21.84 -9.10 -9.84
C ARG A 273 -21.88 -8.06 -10.95
N ASN A 274 -23.03 -7.53 -11.30
CA ASN A 274 -23.12 -6.50 -12.35
C ASN A 274 -22.58 -5.18 -11.82
N LYS A 275 -22.98 -4.75 -10.62
CA LYS A 275 -22.42 -3.57 -9.94
C LYS A 275 -20.92 -3.72 -9.69
N ALA A 276 -20.48 -4.87 -9.17
CA ALA A 276 -19.07 -5.14 -8.98
C ALA A 276 -18.28 -5.11 -10.31
N THR A 277 -18.85 -5.63 -11.41
CA THR A 277 -18.23 -5.57 -12.73
C THR A 277 -18.09 -4.13 -13.22
N GLN A 278 -19.14 -3.31 -13.11
CA GLN A 278 -19.12 -1.90 -13.51
C GLN A 278 -18.06 -1.12 -12.73
N PHE A 279 -17.90 -1.44 -11.45
CA PHE A 279 -16.91 -0.79 -10.59
C PHE A 279 -15.47 -1.21 -10.91
N MET A 280 -15.21 -2.51 -11.09
CA MET A 280 -13.87 -3.05 -11.24
C MET A 280 -13.30 -2.98 -12.66
N LEU A 281 -14.16 -3.04 -13.68
CA LEU A 281 -13.77 -3.25 -15.08
C LEU A 281 -13.68 -1.94 -15.83
N ILE A 282 -12.49 -1.60 -16.33
CA ILE A 282 -12.30 -0.45 -17.24
C ILE A 282 -12.58 -0.87 -18.68
N ARG A 283 -11.96 -1.97 -19.13
CA ARG A 283 -12.07 -2.42 -20.53
C ARG A 283 -11.88 -3.94 -20.64
N LYS A 284 -12.60 -4.54 -21.57
CA LYS A 284 -12.42 -5.95 -21.98
C LYS A 284 -12.59 -6.11 -23.48
N PRO A 285 -11.99 -7.12 -24.12
CA PRO A 285 -12.25 -7.45 -25.53
C PRO A 285 -13.67 -7.95 -25.73
N ALA A 286 -14.16 -7.80 -26.96
CA ALA A 286 -15.39 -8.45 -27.39
C ALA A 286 -15.24 -9.98 -27.23
N GLY A 287 -16.31 -10.66 -26.80
CA GLY A 287 -16.31 -12.11 -26.61
C GLY A 287 -15.65 -12.62 -25.33
N VAL A 288 -15.15 -11.75 -24.45
CA VAL A 288 -14.68 -12.10 -23.10
C VAL A 288 -15.78 -11.78 -22.09
N ARG A 289 -16.17 -12.80 -21.30
CA ARG A 289 -17.05 -12.63 -20.14
C ARG A 289 -16.19 -12.46 -18.90
N PHE A 290 -16.26 -11.28 -18.30
CA PHE A 290 -15.61 -10.95 -17.03
C PHE A 290 -16.49 -11.37 -15.86
N ARG A 291 -15.90 -12.02 -14.84
CA ARG A 291 -16.59 -12.42 -13.61
C ARG A 291 -15.78 -11.97 -12.42
N PRO A 292 -16.17 -10.88 -11.72
CA PRO A 292 -15.51 -10.45 -10.52
C PRO A 292 -15.60 -11.51 -9.42
N LYS A 293 -14.58 -11.61 -8.59
CA LYS A 293 -14.49 -12.55 -7.47
C LYS A 293 -14.17 -11.85 -6.17
N GLU A 294 -13.25 -10.90 -6.23
CA GLU A 294 -12.77 -10.17 -5.07
C GLU A 294 -12.18 -8.84 -5.49
N LEU A 295 -12.43 -7.82 -4.71
CA LEU A 295 -11.63 -6.60 -4.63
C LEU A 295 -11.44 -6.32 -3.15
N SER A 296 -10.23 -6.47 -2.66
CA SER A 296 -9.84 -6.12 -1.30
C SER A 296 -8.82 -5.01 -1.30
N SER A 297 -8.96 -4.09 -0.35
CA SER A 297 -8.12 -2.92 -0.19
C SER A 297 -7.64 -2.83 1.25
N LEU A 298 -6.39 -2.48 1.42
CA LEU A 298 -5.75 -2.19 2.69
C LEU A 298 -5.15 -0.79 2.62
N VAL A 299 -5.45 0.05 3.59
CA VAL A 299 -4.87 1.39 3.73
C VAL A 299 -4.33 1.53 5.14
N ASP A 300 -3.04 1.83 5.27
CA ASP A 300 -2.39 2.08 6.54
C ASP A 300 -1.97 3.54 6.67
N TYR A 301 -2.14 4.07 7.86
CA TYR A 301 -1.69 5.38 8.27
C TYR A 301 -0.75 5.27 9.46
N ARG A 302 0.22 6.16 9.53
CA ARG A 302 1.19 6.20 10.61
C ARG A 302 1.23 7.58 11.26
N TYR A 303 1.30 7.58 12.57
CA TYR A 303 1.52 8.79 13.34
C TYR A 303 3.01 9.13 13.42
N GLU A 304 3.37 10.29 12.91
CA GLU A 304 4.74 10.81 12.86
C GLU A 304 4.74 12.31 13.08
N GLN A 305 5.61 12.81 13.94
CA GLN A 305 5.77 14.25 14.18
C GLN A 305 4.41 14.94 14.40
N ASP A 306 3.63 14.43 15.33
CA ASP A 306 2.31 14.94 15.76
C ASP A 306 1.20 14.93 14.70
N VAL A 307 1.39 14.27 13.58
CA VAL A 307 0.42 14.15 12.48
C VAL A 307 0.32 12.71 11.99
N THR A 308 -0.89 12.29 11.71
CA THR A 308 -1.16 10.99 11.06
C THR A 308 -1.05 11.14 9.55
N ARG A 309 -0.31 10.23 8.89
CA ARG A 309 -0.04 10.26 7.45
C ARG A 309 -0.25 8.89 6.83
N ILE A 310 -0.65 8.89 5.57
CA ILE A 310 -0.71 7.65 4.79
C ILE A 310 0.68 7.02 4.67
N SER A 311 0.76 5.70 4.81
CA SER A 311 2.03 4.97 4.78
C SER A 311 2.06 3.82 3.78
N TYR A 312 0.95 3.09 3.64
CA TYR A 312 0.86 1.96 2.74
C TYR A 312 -0.54 1.77 2.19
N ILE A 313 -0.63 1.37 0.92
CA ILE A 313 -1.89 1.01 0.26
C ILE A 313 -1.66 -0.26 -0.54
N SER A 314 -2.58 -1.21 -0.44
CA SER A 314 -2.58 -2.42 -1.27
C SER A 314 -3.98 -2.73 -1.76
N ASN A 315 -4.08 -3.14 -3.03
CA ASN A 315 -5.33 -3.59 -3.64
C ASN A 315 -5.13 -4.94 -4.30
N THR A 316 -6.04 -5.85 -4.07
CA THR A 316 -6.07 -7.15 -4.72
C THR A 316 -7.37 -7.33 -5.48
N PHE A 317 -7.26 -7.61 -6.77
CA PHE A 317 -8.36 -7.90 -7.67
C PHE A 317 -8.29 -9.37 -8.07
N ARG A 318 -9.33 -10.15 -7.80
CA ARG A 318 -9.47 -11.51 -8.32
C ARG A 318 -10.67 -11.59 -9.22
N PHE A 319 -10.51 -12.18 -10.39
CA PHE A 319 -11.58 -12.32 -11.37
C PHE A 319 -11.31 -13.50 -12.30
N ASN A 320 -12.39 -13.99 -12.91
CA ASN A 320 -12.31 -15.00 -13.96
C ASN A 320 -12.66 -14.37 -15.30
N CYS A 321 -11.99 -14.83 -16.35
CA CYS A 321 -12.32 -14.54 -17.73
C CYS A 321 -12.71 -15.81 -18.47
N ASP A 322 -13.89 -15.76 -19.13
CA ASP A 322 -14.35 -16.80 -20.04
C ASP A 322 -14.22 -16.30 -21.48
N TRP A 323 -13.59 -17.07 -22.34
CA TRP A 323 -13.53 -16.82 -23.78
C TRP A 323 -14.48 -17.77 -24.51
N LYS A 324 -15.25 -17.29 -25.47
CA LYS A 324 -16.21 -18.11 -26.25
C LYS A 324 -15.60 -19.39 -26.85
N ARG A 325 -14.28 -19.41 -27.09
CA ARG A 325 -13.57 -20.56 -27.69
C ARG A 325 -12.80 -21.42 -26.69
N ARG A 326 -12.94 -21.21 -25.38
CA ARG A 326 -12.27 -21.99 -24.34
C ARG A 326 -13.28 -22.72 -23.49
N LEU A 327 -13.00 -23.98 -23.17
CA LEU A 327 -13.88 -24.83 -22.35
C LEU A 327 -13.95 -24.39 -20.90
N PHE A 328 -12.91 -23.75 -20.38
CA PHE A 328 -12.83 -23.37 -18.97
C PHE A 328 -12.46 -21.89 -18.80
N ALA A 329 -13.06 -21.29 -17.77
CA ALA A 329 -12.67 -19.97 -17.30
C ALA A 329 -11.21 -19.94 -16.82
N THR A 330 -10.55 -18.84 -17.05
CA THR A 330 -9.18 -18.60 -16.53
C THR A 330 -9.25 -17.60 -15.38
N SER A 331 -8.65 -17.96 -14.25
CA SER A 331 -8.53 -17.10 -13.08
C SER A 331 -7.33 -16.16 -13.22
N PHE A 332 -7.54 -14.90 -12.84
CA PHE A 332 -6.52 -13.86 -12.76
C PHE A 332 -6.55 -13.22 -11.39
N THR A 333 -5.35 -12.86 -10.91
CA THR A 333 -5.16 -12.01 -9.73
C THR A 333 -4.28 -10.83 -10.17
N ALA A 334 -4.75 -9.62 -9.95
CA ALA A 334 -3.95 -8.41 -10.07
C ALA A 334 -3.77 -7.81 -8.67
N ARG A 335 -2.54 -7.42 -8.31
CA ARG A 335 -2.22 -6.76 -7.04
C ARG A 335 -1.46 -5.47 -7.33
N CYS A 336 -1.88 -4.40 -6.68
CA CYS A 336 -1.21 -3.11 -6.70
C CYS A 336 -0.80 -2.77 -5.27
N GLU A 337 0.44 -2.33 -5.08
CA GLU A 337 0.98 -1.95 -3.78
C GLU A 337 1.70 -0.62 -3.90
N MET A 338 1.50 0.26 -2.93
CA MET A 338 2.23 1.52 -2.80
C MET A 338 2.67 1.71 -1.36
N VAL A 339 3.97 1.91 -1.15
CA VAL A 339 4.54 2.25 0.16
C VAL A 339 5.18 3.62 0.09
N VAL A 340 4.90 4.46 1.08
CA VAL A 340 5.60 5.72 1.27
C VAL A 340 6.99 5.40 1.82
N THR A 341 8.05 5.76 1.09
CA THR A 341 9.45 5.46 1.47
C THR A 341 10.14 6.63 2.14
N SER A 342 9.73 7.84 1.81
CA SER A 342 10.22 9.06 2.48
C SER A 342 9.28 10.23 2.23
N ARG A 343 9.45 11.29 3.02
CA ARG A 343 8.75 12.57 2.90
C ARG A 343 9.76 13.70 2.67
N GLU A 344 9.39 14.66 1.81
CA GLU A 344 10.16 15.89 1.67
C GLU A 344 9.78 16.88 2.78
N ASP A 345 10.77 17.41 3.51
CA ASP A 345 10.53 18.34 4.63
C ASP A 345 10.27 19.79 4.19
N LYS A 346 10.49 20.11 2.91
CA LYS A 346 10.26 21.43 2.34
C LYS A 346 8.79 21.65 1.98
N THR A 347 8.37 22.90 1.86
CA THR A 347 7.05 23.26 1.30
C THR A 347 6.89 22.59 -0.06
N ALA A 348 5.85 21.76 -0.18
CA ALA A 348 5.66 20.92 -1.36
C ALA A 348 5.16 21.75 -2.55
N ASP A 349 5.94 21.79 -3.62
CA ASP A 349 5.49 22.33 -4.89
C ASP A 349 4.51 21.37 -5.58
N PRO A 350 3.41 21.87 -6.14
CA PRO A 350 2.44 21.06 -6.86
C PRO A 350 3.07 20.37 -8.08
N ILE A 351 2.75 19.11 -8.29
CA ILE A 351 3.09 18.40 -9.53
C ILE A 351 2.30 19.02 -10.67
N SER A 352 2.99 19.46 -11.74
CA SER A 352 2.35 20.04 -12.91
C SER A 352 1.44 19.03 -13.62
N GLY A 353 0.42 19.51 -14.35
CA GLY A 353 -0.48 18.63 -15.10
C GLY A 353 0.22 17.79 -16.17
N ARG A 354 1.33 18.31 -16.75
CA ARG A 354 2.13 17.57 -17.76
C ARG A 354 2.92 16.41 -17.17
N GLN A 355 3.33 16.53 -15.91
CA GLN A 355 4.10 15.51 -15.18
C GLN A 355 3.19 14.50 -14.46
N SER A 356 1.93 14.90 -14.24
CA SER A 356 0.98 14.07 -13.50
C SER A 356 0.58 12.85 -14.31
N PHE A 357 0.57 11.70 -13.67
CA PHE A 357 -0.01 10.47 -14.19
C PHE A 357 -1.54 10.62 -14.25
N ASP A 358 -2.14 10.27 -15.39
CA ASP A 358 -3.61 10.33 -15.55
C ASP A 358 -4.26 9.03 -15.06
N SER A 359 -5.41 9.14 -14.39
CA SER A 359 -6.16 7.98 -13.89
C SER A 359 -6.64 7.01 -14.98
N ARG A 360 -6.70 7.46 -16.24
CA ARG A 360 -7.07 6.64 -17.41
C ARG A 360 -5.89 5.90 -18.01
N ASP A 361 -4.65 6.28 -17.67
CA ASP A 361 -3.45 5.62 -18.13
C ASP A 361 -3.22 4.28 -17.39
N ALA A 362 -2.57 3.34 -18.04
CA ALA A 362 -2.05 2.16 -17.39
C ALA A 362 -0.59 2.41 -17.02
N PHE A 363 -0.22 2.16 -15.77
CA PHE A 363 1.14 2.33 -15.30
C PHE A 363 2.12 1.51 -16.13
N PHE A 364 1.73 0.27 -16.45
CA PHE A 364 2.50 -0.64 -17.29
C PHE A 364 2.89 -0.02 -18.65
N ASP A 365 2.05 0.81 -19.25
CA ASP A 365 2.29 1.43 -20.56
C ASP A 365 3.21 2.66 -20.49
N LYS A 366 3.45 3.18 -19.29
CA LYS A 366 4.25 4.40 -19.05
C LYS A 366 5.68 4.13 -18.58
N VAL A 367 6.06 2.87 -18.40
CA VAL A 367 7.38 2.48 -17.92
C VAL A 367 8.07 1.56 -18.91
N ASP A 368 9.41 1.60 -18.93
CA ASP A 368 10.23 0.86 -19.90
C ASP A 368 10.42 -0.61 -19.52
N TYR A 369 10.91 -1.40 -20.49
CA TYR A 369 11.26 -2.79 -20.23
C TYR A 369 12.44 -2.91 -19.27
N PHE A 370 12.41 -3.98 -18.48
CA PHE A 370 13.43 -4.33 -17.52
C PHE A 370 14.76 -4.70 -18.23
N ARG A 371 15.83 -3.92 -18.00
CA ARG A 371 17.15 -4.19 -18.60
C ARG A 371 18.32 -4.11 -17.63
N ASP A 372 18.14 -3.41 -16.48
CA ASP A 372 19.22 -3.07 -15.57
C ASP A 372 19.04 -3.78 -14.23
N PRO A 373 19.94 -4.69 -13.81
CA PRO A 373 19.87 -5.37 -12.50
C PRO A 373 20.04 -4.38 -11.34
N ASP A 374 20.79 -3.29 -11.56
CA ASP A 374 21.08 -2.28 -10.52
C ASP A 374 20.05 -1.15 -10.47
N PHE A 375 18.92 -1.35 -11.15
CA PHE A 375 17.90 -0.34 -11.36
C PHE A 375 17.38 0.31 -10.04
N TRP A 376 17.38 -0.45 -8.95
CA TRP A 376 16.85 -0.01 -7.65
C TRP A 376 17.92 0.32 -6.62
N ASN A 377 19.21 0.35 -6.96
CA ASN A 377 20.29 0.52 -5.98
C ASN A 377 20.15 1.75 -5.09
N ASP A 378 19.59 2.84 -5.63
CA ASP A 378 19.43 4.11 -4.90
C ASP A 378 18.04 4.30 -4.25
N TYR A 379 17.17 3.29 -4.33
CA TYR A 379 15.79 3.45 -3.88
C TYR A 379 15.38 2.38 -2.89
N ASN A 380 14.57 2.79 -1.90
CA ASN A 380 13.83 1.88 -1.06
C ASN A 380 12.64 1.31 -1.82
N ILE A 381 12.50 -0.01 -1.79
CA ILE A 381 11.46 -0.75 -2.51
C ILE A 381 10.82 -1.79 -1.58
N ILE A 382 9.68 -2.35 -1.98
CA ILE A 382 9.23 -3.62 -1.43
C ILE A 382 10.03 -4.71 -2.15
N GLU A 383 10.82 -5.49 -1.42
CA GLU A 383 11.59 -6.56 -2.05
C GLU A 383 10.67 -7.60 -2.72
N PRO A 384 11.05 -8.18 -3.86
CA PRO A 384 10.27 -9.27 -4.42
C PRO A 384 10.23 -10.46 -3.47
N THR A 385 9.11 -11.18 -3.43
CA THR A 385 9.08 -12.50 -2.80
C THR A 385 9.94 -13.48 -3.58
N GLU A 386 10.37 -14.56 -2.96
CA GLU A 386 11.16 -15.60 -3.63
C GLU A 386 10.43 -16.14 -4.88
N SER A 387 9.10 -16.26 -4.82
CA SER A 387 8.28 -16.70 -5.95
C SER A 387 8.24 -15.66 -7.09
N LEU A 388 8.19 -14.38 -6.76
CA LEU A 388 8.21 -13.28 -7.73
C LEU A 388 9.59 -13.15 -8.36
N ASP A 389 10.65 -13.24 -7.57
CA ASP A 389 12.04 -13.14 -8.05
C ASP A 389 12.37 -14.25 -9.03
N ARG A 390 12.03 -15.50 -8.70
CA ARG A 390 12.15 -16.65 -9.64
C ARG A 390 11.34 -16.44 -10.93
N ALA A 391 10.17 -15.81 -10.85
CA ALA A 391 9.36 -15.51 -12.03
C ALA A 391 10.02 -14.41 -12.88
N ILE A 392 10.58 -13.36 -12.27
CA ILE A 392 11.33 -12.30 -12.92
C ILE A 392 12.51 -12.91 -13.69
N GLU A 393 13.36 -13.70 -13.02
CA GLU A 393 14.50 -14.37 -13.66
C GLU A 393 14.09 -15.23 -14.86
N LYS A 394 13.02 -16.02 -14.71
CA LYS A 394 12.52 -16.90 -15.77
C LYS A 394 12.01 -16.14 -16.98
N ILE A 395 11.40 -14.98 -16.76
CA ILE A 395 10.93 -14.12 -17.85
C ILE A 395 12.13 -13.46 -18.54
N VAL A 396 13.07 -12.90 -17.77
CA VAL A 396 14.28 -12.25 -18.29
C VAL A 396 15.11 -13.19 -19.16
N LYS A 397 15.33 -14.45 -18.72
CA LYS A 397 16.03 -15.48 -19.50
C LYS A 397 15.39 -15.78 -20.85
N LYS A 398 14.11 -15.48 -21.06
CA LYS A 398 13.41 -15.69 -22.34
C LYS A 398 13.50 -14.50 -23.30
N TYR A 399 13.97 -13.36 -22.83
CA TYR A 399 14.23 -12.16 -23.64
C TYR A 399 15.71 -12.03 -24.03
N ARG A 400 16.58 -12.87 -23.48
CA ARG A 400 17.96 -13.09 -23.94
C ARG A 400 18.03 -14.17 -25.00
#